data_46d0517fb48f2168f91614725e2a4d6d
#
_entry.id   46d0517fb48f2168f91614725e2a4d6d
#
_cell.length_a   1.000
_cell.length_b   1.000
_cell.length_c   1.000
_cell.angle_alpha   90.00
_cell.angle_beta   90.00
_cell.angle_gamma   90.00
#
_symmetry.space_group_name_H-M   'P 1'
#
loop_
_entity.id
_entity.type
_entity.pdbx_description
1 polymer ?
#
loop_
_entity_poly.entity_id
_entity_poly.type
_entity_poly.pdbx_seq_one_letter_code
_entity_poly.pdbx_strand_id
1 'polypeptide(L)'
;MNTVSYLNPAQLHSNPAFTQAVRIPTGHDLVVIGGQNGVDSSGRVVSEDIAGQTRQALSNLQVCLQEANADLDHIVRWLILIKDGVSLMEGFTAFMEVWGQRPNPPAVTSAFVSGFAVPGALCEIEALAAVPAASEATG
;
A
#
# COMPACT_ATOMS: atom_id res chain seq x y z
N MET A 1 13.01 21.44 8.14
CA MET A 1 12.38 20.21 8.57
C MET A 1 12.10 19.37 7.36
N ASN A 2 12.64 18.22 7.35
CA ASN A 2 12.53 17.36 6.19
C ASN A 2 11.38 16.38 6.34
N THR A 3 10.17 16.88 6.13
CA THR A 3 8.99 16.03 6.17
C THR A 3 8.49 15.74 4.77
N VAL A 4 7.86 14.59 4.62
CA VAL A 4 7.22 14.20 3.37
C VAL A 4 6.11 15.20 3.05
N SER A 5 6.04 15.64 1.81
CA SER A 5 5.02 16.58 1.34
C SER A 5 4.01 15.87 0.43
N TYR A 6 2.74 16.14 0.68
CA TYR A 6 1.62 15.56 -0.07
C TYR A 6 1.07 16.65 -0.98
N LEU A 7 1.22 16.46 -2.29
CA LEU A 7 1.00 17.50 -3.28
C LEU A 7 -0.29 17.27 -4.06
N ASN A 8 -1.19 18.25 -3.97
CA ASN A 8 -2.46 18.23 -4.68
C ASN A 8 -2.65 19.55 -5.41
N PRO A 9 -1.99 19.71 -6.59
CA PRO A 9 -2.07 20.96 -7.34
C PRO A 9 -3.51 21.32 -7.72
N ALA A 10 -3.81 22.62 -7.69
CA ALA A 10 -5.15 23.09 -7.99
C ALA A 10 -5.58 22.78 -9.44
N GLN A 11 -4.63 22.60 -10.35
CA GLN A 11 -4.91 22.28 -11.75
C GLN A 11 -5.41 20.85 -11.96
N LEU A 12 -5.22 19.97 -10.96
CA LEU A 12 -5.61 18.58 -11.06
C LEU A 12 -6.85 18.32 -10.22
N HIS A 13 -7.60 17.26 -10.58
CA HIS A 13 -8.73 16.88 -9.76
C HIS A 13 -8.26 16.42 -8.38
N SER A 14 -9.12 16.55 -7.40
CA SER A 14 -8.80 16.16 -6.03
C SER A 14 -9.73 15.03 -5.61
N ASN A 15 -9.20 14.11 -4.82
CA ASN A 15 -9.93 12.95 -4.31
C ASN A 15 -9.42 12.63 -2.92
N PRO A 16 -10.30 12.46 -1.94
CA PRO A 16 -9.86 12.17 -0.57
C PRO A 16 -9.19 10.82 -0.41
N ALA A 17 -9.30 9.93 -1.40
CA ALA A 17 -8.72 8.59 -1.31
C ALA A 17 -7.23 8.55 -1.65
N PHE A 18 -6.70 9.57 -2.31
CA PHE A 18 -5.29 9.58 -2.70
C PHE A 18 -4.75 11.00 -2.87
N THR A 19 -3.44 11.09 -2.89
CA THR A 19 -2.69 12.31 -3.18
C THR A 19 -2.15 12.22 -4.61
N GLN A 20 -2.06 13.33 -5.31
CA GLN A 20 -1.58 13.35 -6.70
C GLN A 20 -0.09 13.06 -6.80
N ALA A 21 0.70 13.58 -5.88
CA ALA A 21 2.14 13.37 -5.87
C ALA A 21 2.66 13.47 -4.44
N VAL A 22 3.77 12.81 -4.18
CA VAL A 22 4.41 12.85 -2.87
C VAL A 22 5.88 13.21 -3.08
N ARG A 23 6.34 14.18 -2.34
CA ARG A 23 7.76 14.56 -2.36
C ARG A 23 8.42 13.99 -1.11
N ILE A 24 9.46 13.21 -1.33
CA ILE A 24 10.24 12.61 -0.24
C ILE A 24 11.54 13.37 -0.12
N PRO A 25 11.75 14.13 0.95
CA PRO A 25 12.99 14.88 1.12
C PRO A 25 14.15 13.97 1.53
N THR A 26 15.34 14.51 1.38
CA THR A 26 16.57 13.85 1.85
C THR A 26 16.43 13.46 3.32
N GLY A 27 17.07 12.39 3.72
CA GLY A 27 17.05 11.94 5.11
C GLY A 27 15.99 10.89 5.39
N HIS A 28 15.44 10.30 4.34
CA HIS A 28 14.50 9.18 4.46
C HIS A 28 15.10 7.93 3.87
N ASP A 29 14.90 6.82 4.54
CA ASP A 29 15.14 5.50 3.98
C ASP A 29 13.89 5.05 3.24
N LEU A 30 14.06 4.42 2.09
CA LEU A 30 12.96 3.89 1.32
C LEU A 30 12.83 2.40 1.58
N VAL A 31 11.60 1.97 1.84
CA VAL A 31 11.25 0.56 1.99
C VAL A 31 10.39 0.19 0.80
N VAL A 32 10.92 -0.66 -0.07
CA VAL A 32 10.22 -1.11 -1.27
C VAL A 32 9.61 -2.47 -0.94
N ILE A 33 8.28 -2.53 -0.90
CA ILE A 33 7.58 -3.75 -0.57
C ILE A 33 7.02 -4.34 -1.86
N GLY A 34 7.47 -5.55 -2.19
CA GLY A 34 7.02 -6.25 -3.38
C GLY A 34 5.54 -6.60 -3.31
N GLY A 35 5.00 -7.02 -4.43
CA GLY A 35 3.58 -7.36 -4.54
C GLY A 35 3.18 -8.45 -3.57
N GLN A 36 2.19 -8.18 -2.73
CA GLN A 36 1.64 -9.12 -1.78
C GLN A 36 0.30 -9.61 -2.27
N ASN A 37 0.15 -10.92 -2.34
CA ASN A 37 -1.13 -11.57 -2.60
C ASN A 37 -1.74 -12.00 -1.26
N GLY A 38 -2.99 -12.39 -1.27
CA GLY A 38 -3.66 -12.89 -0.07
C GLY A 38 -3.28 -14.32 0.26
N VAL A 39 -2.02 -14.55 0.55
CA VAL A 39 -1.49 -15.90 0.82
C VAL A 39 -0.97 -16.00 2.24
N ASP A 40 -0.99 -17.24 2.77
CA ASP A 40 -0.42 -17.54 4.09
C ASP A 40 1.09 -17.77 3.99
N SER A 41 1.70 -18.17 5.11
CA SER A 41 3.16 -18.40 5.16
C SER A 41 3.63 -19.55 4.28
N SER A 42 2.73 -20.41 3.82
CA SER A 42 3.07 -21.49 2.89
C SER A 42 2.84 -21.10 1.44
N GLY A 43 2.39 -19.86 1.19
CA GLY A 43 2.15 -19.37 -0.16
C GLY A 43 0.78 -19.75 -0.72
N ARG A 44 -0.13 -20.21 0.12
CA ARG A 44 -1.47 -20.61 -0.32
C ARG A 44 -2.46 -19.47 -0.15
N VAL A 45 -3.31 -19.28 -1.15
CA VAL A 45 -4.40 -18.31 -1.07
C VAL A 45 -5.33 -18.70 0.08
N VAL A 46 -5.61 -17.74 0.96
CA VAL A 46 -6.35 -18.00 2.21
C VAL A 46 -7.87 -17.94 2.06
N SER A 47 -8.36 -17.37 0.96
CA SER A 47 -9.79 -17.11 0.78
C SER A 47 -10.12 -17.10 -0.69
N GLU A 48 -11.35 -17.47 -1.03
CA GLU A 48 -11.84 -17.38 -2.41
C GLU A 48 -12.42 -16.02 -2.73
N ASP A 49 -12.62 -15.15 -1.73
CA ASP A 49 -13.19 -13.82 -1.98
C ASP A 49 -12.14 -12.72 -1.90
N ILE A 50 -12.45 -11.62 -2.56
CA ILE A 50 -11.53 -10.48 -2.64
C ILE A 50 -11.33 -9.82 -1.27
N ALA A 51 -12.35 -9.79 -0.43
CA ALA A 51 -12.22 -9.16 0.89
C ALA A 51 -11.22 -9.89 1.76
N GLY A 52 -11.32 -11.22 1.83
CA GLY A 52 -10.39 -12.05 2.61
C GLY A 52 -8.96 -11.96 2.07
N GLN A 53 -8.81 -11.99 0.74
CA GLN A 53 -7.50 -11.87 0.13
C GLN A 53 -6.89 -10.49 0.35
N THR A 54 -7.69 -9.43 0.29
CA THR A 54 -7.20 -8.07 0.54
C THR A 54 -6.70 -7.92 1.97
N ARG A 55 -7.45 -8.42 2.94
CA ARG A 55 -7.02 -8.37 4.35
C ARG A 55 -5.71 -9.09 4.55
N GLN A 56 -5.56 -10.27 3.95
CA GLN A 56 -4.33 -11.05 4.09
C GLN A 56 -3.15 -10.37 3.40
N ALA A 57 -3.36 -9.82 2.20
CA ALA A 57 -2.31 -9.10 1.49
C ALA A 57 -1.81 -7.92 2.32
N LEU A 58 -2.72 -7.16 2.92
CA LEU A 58 -2.35 -6.03 3.78
C LEU A 58 -1.67 -6.49 5.07
N SER A 59 -2.10 -7.61 5.63
CA SER A 59 -1.42 -8.19 6.79
C SER A 59 0.02 -8.56 6.46
N ASN A 60 0.25 -9.18 5.30
CA ASN A 60 1.58 -9.53 4.83
C ASN A 60 2.44 -8.29 4.62
N LEU A 61 1.85 -7.25 4.06
CA LEU A 61 2.53 -5.99 3.82
C LEU A 61 2.95 -5.34 5.13
N GLN A 62 2.09 -5.39 6.15
CA GLN A 62 2.42 -4.86 7.47
C GLN A 62 3.55 -5.63 8.14
N VAL A 63 3.64 -6.93 7.92
CA VAL A 63 4.78 -7.73 8.41
C VAL A 63 6.08 -7.21 7.79
N CYS A 64 6.07 -6.90 6.51
CA CYS A 64 7.24 -6.32 5.84
C CYS A 64 7.60 -4.95 6.43
N LEU A 65 6.60 -4.11 6.67
CA LEU A 65 6.83 -2.80 7.29
C LEU A 65 7.45 -2.95 8.67
N GLN A 66 6.91 -3.85 9.50
CA GLN A 66 7.43 -4.09 10.84
C GLN A 66 8.90 -4.52 10.83
N GLU A 67 9.26 -5.39 9.89
CA GLU A 67 10.66 -5.83 9.75
C GLU A 67 11.58 -4.66 9.45
N ALA A 68 11.07 -3.63 8.78
CA ALA A 68 11.82 -2.43 8.44
C ALA A 68 11.66 -1.30 9.46
N ASN A 69 11.08 -1.59 10.62
CA ASN A 69 10.77 -0.60 11.66
C ASN A 69 9.90 0.54 11.14
N ALA A 70 8.94 0.20 10.29
CA ALA A 70 8.00 1.13 9.69
C ALA A 70 6.57 0.71 10.00
N ASP A 71 5.62 1.55 9.66
CA ASP A 71 4.20 1.23 9.78
C ASP A 71 3.42 1.87 8.63
N LEU A 72 2.10 1.74 8.65
CA LEU A 72 1.23 2.23 7.58
C LEU A 72 1.36 3.74 7.36
N ASP A 73 1.69 4.52 8.40
CA ASP A 73 1.84 5.96 8.26
C ASP A 73 3.02 6.37 7.40
N HIS A 74 3.96 5.48 7.19
CA HIS A 74 5.13 5.75 6.36
C HIS A 74 4.90 5.49 4.87
N ILE A 75 3.78 4.89 4.51
CA ILE A 75 3.51 4.57 3.10
C ILE A 75 3.27 5.85 2.32
N VAL A 76 3.98 5.98 1.20
CA VAL A 76 3.86 7.13 0.30
C VAL A 76 3.27 6.77 -1.05
N ARG A 77 3.24 5.49 -1.39
CA ARG A 77 2.68 5.01 -2.65
C ARG A 77 2.12 3.61 -2.50
N TRP A 78 0.93 3.42 -3.08
CA TRP A 78 0.32 2.11 -3.28
C TRP A 78 0.27 1.79 -4.76
N LEU A 79 0.55 0.55 -5.14
CA LEU A 79 0.14 -0.01 -6.42
C LEU A 79 -0.80 -1.17 -6.12
N ILE A 80 -2.03 -1.06 -6.60
CA ILE A 80 -3.09 -2.03 -6.31
C ILE A 80 -3.57 -2.62 -7.61
N LEU A 81 -3.37 -3.92 -7.77
CA LEU A 81 -3.79 -4.66 -8.96
C LEU A 81 -4.92 -5.61 -8.58
N ILE A 82 -5.95 -5.63 -9.39
CA ILE A 82 -7.16 -6.41 -9.13
C ILE A 82 -7.50 -7.22 -10.37
N LYS A 83 -7.83 -8.47 -10.17
CA LYS A 83 -8.23 -9.32 -11.29
C LYS A 83 -9.55 -8.83 -11.91
N ASP A 84 -9.61 -8.83 -13.22
CA ASP A 84 -10.84 -8.51 -13.96
C ASP A 84 -12.02 -9.35 -13.47
N GLY A 85 -13.18 -8.71 -13.36
CA GLY A 85 -14.41 -9.39 -12.95
C GLY A 85 -14.63 -9.46 -11.45
N VAL A 86 -13.67 -9.00 -10.64
CA VAL A 86 -13.79 -9.00 -9.19
C VAL A 86 -14.41 -7.69 -8.73
N SER A 87 -15.19 -7.74 -7.65
CA SER A 87 -15.83 -6.54 -7.10
C SER A 87 -14.81 -5.58 -6.51
N LEU A 88 -14.61 -4.45 -7.19
CA LEU A 88 -13.75 -3.38 -6.69
C LEU A 88 -14.24 -2.86 -5.34
N MET A 89 -15.56 -2.72 -5.18
CA MET A 89 -16.14 -2.18 -3.96
C MET A 89 -15.86 -3.06 -2.74
N GLU A 90 -15.99 -4.38 -2.89
CA GLU A 90 -15.72 -5.30 -1.79
C GLU A 90 -14.25 -5.27 -1.39
N GLY A 91 -13.35 -5.21 -2.37
CA GLY A 91 -11.92 -5.06 -2.11
C GLY A 91 -11.60 -3.75 -1.43
N PHE A 92 -12.19 -2.66 -1.91
CA PHE A 92 -11.98 -1.32 -1.33
C PHE A 92 -12.47 -1.27 0.12
N THR A 93 -13.62 -1.85 0.40
CA THR A 93 -14.17 -1.89 1.76
C THR A 93 -13.21 -2.60 2.71
N ALA A 94 -12.68 -3.76 2.30
CA ALA A 94 -11.72 -4.50 3.11
C ALA A 94 -10.41 -3.73 3.28
N PHE A 95 -9.95 -3.05 2.23
CA PHE A 95 -8.78 -2.19 2.30
C PHE A 95 -8.97 -1.08 3.33
N MET A 96 -10.11 -0.42 3.31
CA MET A 96 -10.40 0.68 4.22
C MET A 96 -10.56 0.24 5.68
N GLU A 97 -10.97 -1.01 5.92
CA GLU A 97 -10.98 -1.57 7.28
C GLU A 97 -9.60 -1.54 7.91
N VAL A 98 -8.57 -1.81 7.11
CA VAL A 98 -7.18 -1.83 7.59
C VAL A 98 -6.58 -0.43 7.58
N TRP A 99 -6.78 0.29 6.49
CA TRP A 99 -6.20 1.62 6.31
C TRP A 99 -6.82 2.65 7.26
N GLY A 100 -8.13 2.62 7.39
CA GLY A 100 -8.85 3.60 8.19
C GLY A 100 -8.83 4.99 7.59
N GLN A 101 -9.08 5.98 8.41
CA GLN A 101 -9.03 7.39 7.99
C GLN A 101 -7.70 7.99 8.41
N ARG A 102 -6.96 8.49 7.43
CA ARG A 102 -5.67 9.11 7.65
C ARG A 102 -5.63 10.44 6.91
N PRO A 103 -5.00 11.48 7.48
CA PRO A 103 -5.08 12.82 6.90
C PRO A 103 -4.33 12.97 5.57
N ASN A 104 -3.32 12.15 5.33
CA ASN A 104 -2.47 12.29 4.15
C ASN A 104 -2.39 10.96 3.41
N PRO A 105 -3.35 10.67 2.53
CA PRO A 105 -3.31 9.42 1.78
C PRO A 105 -2.13 9.42 0.78
N PRO A 106 -1.55 8.26 0.53
CA PRO A 106 -0.45 8.13 -0.42
C PRO A 106 -0.89 8.38 -1.86
N ALA A 107 0.07 8.51 -2.75
CA ALA A 107 -0.19 8.39 -4.17
C ALA A 107 -0.62 6.97 -4.47
N VAL A 108 -1.57 6.79 -5.39
CA VAL A 108 -2.13 5.46 -5.71
C VAL A 108 -2.18 5.27 -7.20
N THR A 109 -1.74 4.10 -7.64
CA THR A 109 -2.01 3.60 -8.98
C THR A 109 -2.78 2.30 -8.81
N SER A 110 -3.90 2.17 -9.53
CA SER A 110 -4.67 0.94 -9.51
C SER A 110 -5.06 0.55 -10.92
N ALA A 111 -5.20 -0.75 -11.15
CA ALA A 111 -5.54 -1.28 -12.46
C ALA A 111 -6.20 -2.64 -12.32
N PHE A 112 -7.05 -2.97 -13.29
CA PHE A 112 -7.52 -4.32 -13.46
C PHE A 112 -6.53 -5.07 -14.35
N VAL A 113 -6.28 -6.33 -14.01
CA VAL A 113 -5.38 -7.20 -14.77
C VAL A 113 -6.07 -8.52 -15.06
N SER A 114 -5.57 -9.25 -16.04
CA SER A 114 -6.19 -10.53 -16.43
C SER A 114 -5.95 -11.64 -15.40
N GLY A 115 -4.91 -11.55 -14.59
CA GLY A 115 -4.61 -12.55 -13.58
C GLY A 115 -3.24 -12.35 -12.98
N PHE A 116 -2.85 -13.28 -12.10
CA PHE A 116 -1.60 -13.24 -11.36
C PHE A 116 -0.85 -14.54 -11.48
N ALA A 117 0.44 -14.50 -11.18
CA ALA A 117 1.27 -15.70 -11.18
C ALA A 117 0.84 -16.71 -10.12
N VAL A 118 0.27 -16.23 -9.02
CA VAL A 118 -0.23 -17.10 -7.95
C VAL A 118 -1.63 -17.59 -8.32
N PRO A 119 -1.83 -18.91 -8.49
CA PRO A 119 -3.16 -19.44 -8.84
C PRO A 119 -4.20 -19.07 -7.80
N GLY A 120 -5.34 -18.57 -8.26
CA GLY A 120 -6.44 -18.19 -7.37
C GLY A 120 -6.31 -16.81 -6.75
N ALA A 121 -5.21 -16.10 -6.97
CA ALA A 121 -5.07 -14.73 -6.47
C ALA A 121 -5.99 -13.78 -7.21
N LEU A 122 -6.66 -12.92 -6.46
CA LEU A 122 -7.60 -11.91 -6.97
C LEU A 122 -7.06 -10.50 -6.87
N CYS A 123 -5.99 -10.30 -6.11
CA CYS A 123 -5.36 -8.99 -5.97
C CYS A 123 -3.87 -9.14 -5.69
N GLU A 124 -3.16 -8.06 -5.93
CA GLU A 124 -1.76 -7.94 -5.56
C GLU A 124 -1.52 -6.49 -5.17
N ILE A 125 -0.92 -6.28 -4.01
CA ILE A 125 -0.73 -4.94 -3.46
C ILE A 125 0.75 -4.76 -3.13
N GLU A 126 1.35 -3.72 -3.69
CA GLU A 126 2.71 -3.33 -3.33
C GLU A 126 2.72 -1.91 -2.80
N ALA A 127 3.76 -1.55 -2.09
CA ALA A 127 3.87 -0.23 -1.49
C ALA A 127 5.30 0.26 -1.48
N LEU A 128 5.43 1.58 -1.41
CA LEU A 128 6.68 2.24 -1.11
C LEU A 128 6.47 3.03 0.17
N ALA A 129 7.35 2.85 1.14
CA ALA A 129 7.34 3.62 2.37
C ALA A 129 8.60 4.48 2.47
N ALA A 130 8.47 5.64 3.10
CA ALA A 130 9.58 6.53 3.37
C ALA A 130 9.66 6.73 4.89
N VAL A 131 10.77 6.33 5.47
CA VAL A 131 10.98 6.34 6.91
C VAL A 131 12.10 7.33 7.24
N PRO A 132 11.89 8.26 8.18
CA PRO A 132 13.01 9.12 8.58
C PRO A 132 14.19 8.26 8.97
N ALA A 133 15.34 8.53 8.36
CA ALA A 133 16.56 7.82 8.71
C ALA A 133 16.89 8.11 10.16
N ALA A 134 17.41 7.10 10.86
CA ALA A 134 17.86 7.30 12.22
C ALA A 134 18.88 8.43 12.22
N SER A 135 18.65 9.44 13.04
CA SER A 135 19.64 10.48 13.18
C SER A 135 20.91 9.80 13.65
N GLU A 136 21.99 10.07 12.95
CA GLU A 136 23.25 9.61 13.43
C GLU A 136 23.36 10.03 14.88
N ALA A 137 23.70 9.05 15.64
CA ALA A 137 23.79 9.22 17.03
C ALA A 137 24.40 10.55 17.28
N THR A 138 23.56 11.39 17.65
CA THR A 138 24.02 12.57 18.19
C THR A 138 25.02 12.25 19.21
N GLY A 139 26.13 12.19 18.78
CA GLY A 139 27.22 12.03 19.74
C GLY A 139 26.70 11.92 20.99
#